data_3e0f836ee3c8c99809489ba2f4f19a62
#
_entry.id   3e0f836ee3c8c99809489ba2f4f19a62
#
_cell.length_a   1.000
_cell.length_b   1.000
_cell.length_c   1.000
_cell.angle_alpha   90.00
_cell.angle_beta   90.00
_cell.angle_gamma   90.00
#
_symmetry.space_group_name_H-M   'P 1'
#
loop_
_entity.id
_entity.type
_entity.pdbx_description
1 polymer ?
#
loop_
_entity_poly.entity_id
_entity_poly.type
_entity_poly.pdbx_seq_one_letter_code
_entity_poly.pdbx_strand_id
1 'polypeptide(L)'
;MSDVAPLSLLSAVVSLDVSLEGWSLLEPSAQGSRAFRYDVSFSRPFLAPPIVHCGIVGLDVSKDDNVRVRVRAKDISATGFTLEAETWLNTKIWSVEVSWLAIGT
;
A
#
# COMPACT_ATOMS: atom_id res chain seq x y z
N MET A 1 -18.62 0.73 -35.12
CA MET A 1 -17.27 0.78 -34.53
C MET A 1 -17.37 1.01 -33.06
N SER A 2 -16.62 0.32 -32.29
CA SER A 2 -16.58 0.55 -30.88
C SER A 2 -15.47 1.54 -30.54
N ASP A 3 -15.79 2.48 -29.70
CA ASP A 3 -14.81 3.38 -29.15
C ASP A 3 -14.14 2.73 -27.97
N VAL A 4 -12.84 2.79 -27.95
CA VAL A 4 -12.05 2.30 -26.83
C VAL A 4 -11.55 3.51 -26.08
N ALA A 5 -11.91 3.60 -24.81
CA ALA A 5 -11.39 4.67 -23.98
C ALA A 5 -9.87 4.52 -23.87
N PRO A 6 -9.11 5.61 -23.93
CA PRO A 6 -7.66 5.54 -23.80
C PRO A 6 -7.28 5.01 -22.42
N LEU A 7 -6.21 4.23 -22.37
CA LEU A 7 -5.65 3.79 -21.12
C LEU A 7 -5.09 4.98 -20.35
N SER A 8 -5.33 4.99 -19.08
CA SER A 8 -4.75 5.94 -18.15
C SER A 8 -3.83 5.22 -17.18
N LEU A 9 -2.72 5.88 -16.87
CA LEU A 9 -1.74 5.40 -15.93
C LEU A 9 -1.55 6.46 -14.85
N LEU A 10 -1.68 6.05 -13.61
CA LEU A 10 -1.35 6.88 -12.45
C LEU A 10 -0.36 6.12 -11.60
N SER A 11 0.60 6.81 -11.04
CA SER A 11 1.56 6.19 -10.14
C SER A 11 2.08 7.19 -9.12
N ALA A 12 2.52 6.66 -7.99
CA ALA A 12 3.16 7.47 -6.96
C ALA A 12 3.97 6.57 -6.03
N VAL A 13 4.80 7.19 -5.22
CA VAL A 13 5.48 6.55 -4.10
C VAL A 13 4.93 7.16 -2.81
N VAL A 14 4.56 6.30 -1.89
CA VAL A 14 4.03 6.69 -0.59
C VAL A 14 4.98 6.18 0.48
N SER A 15 5.42 7.06 1.38
CA SER A 15 6.20 6.66 2.55
C SER A 15 5.26 6.47 3.73
N LEU A 16 5.18 5.24 4.21
CA LEU A 16 4.42 4.90 5.41
C LEU A 16 5.41 4.70 6.54
N ASP A 17 5.26 5.43 7.63
CA ASP A 17 6.24 5.38 8.69
C ASP A 17 5.64 5.66 10.06
N VAL A 18 6.50 5.56 11.06
CA VAL A 18 6.15 5.69 12.47
C VAL A 18 5.58 7.07 12.82
N SER A 19 5.81 8.08 11.99
CA SER A 19 5.25 9.42 12.25
C SER A 19 3.76 9.52 11.94
N LEU A 20 3.21 8.55 11.21
CA LEU A 20 1.80 8.55 10.87
C LEU A 20 0.96 8.05 12.03
N GLU A 21 -0.17 8.72 12.27
CA GLU A 21 -1.06 8.36 13.34
C GLU A 21 -1.61 6.94 13.13
N GLY A 22 -1.63 6.17 14.21
CA GLY A 22 -2.10 4.80 14.15
C GLY A 22 -1.07 3.77 13.72
N TRP A 23 0.19 4.16 13.60
CA TRP A 23 1.25 3.22 13.21
C TRP A 23 1.35 2.08 14.24
N SER A 24 1.17 0.85 13.78
CA SER A 24 1.14 -0.34 14.63
C SER A 24 2.23 -1.35 14.31
N LEU A 25 3.09 -1.04 13.33
CA LEU A 25 4.03 -2.04 12.82
C LEU A 25 5.32 -2.11 13.63
N LEU A 26 5.50 -1.22 14.61
CA LEU A 26 6.62 -1.28 15.55
C LEU A 26 6.35 -2.16 16.75
N GLU A 27 5.11 -2.36 17.09
CA GLU A 27 4.75 -3.07 18.29
C GLU A 27 4.65 -4.55 18.01
N PRO A 28 5.45 -5.40 18.68
CA PRO A 28 5.32 -6.82 18.48
C PRO A 28 3.98 -7.31 19.00
N SER A 29 3.41 -8.26 18.30
CA SER A 29 2.21 -8.93 18.74
C SER A 29 2.45 -10.43 18.75
N ALA A 30 2.32 -11.05 19.89
CA ALA A 30 2.42 -12.49 19.99
C ALA A 30 1.25 -13.20 19.34
N GLN A 31 0.24 -12.46 18.88
CA GLN A 31 -1.05 -13.03 18.51
C GLN A 31 -1.42 -12.87 17.06
N GLY A 32 -0.50 -12.56 16.19
CA GLY A 32 -0.81 -12.52 14.80
C GLY A 32 -0.33 -11.28 14.09
N SER A 33 -1.10 -10.82 13.14
CA SER A 33 -0.69 -9.75 12.25
C SER A 33 -1.12 -8.38 12.76
N ARG A 34 -0.37 -7.38 12.33
CA ARG A 34 -0.69 -5.97 12.51
C ARG A 34 -0.65 -5.33 11.14
N ALA A 35 -1.59 -4.45 10.88
CA ALA A 35 -1.68 -3.78 9.59
C ALA A 35 -1.82 -2.29 9.77
N PHE A 36 -1.24 -1.54 8.84
CA PHE A 36 -1.45 -0.12 8.70
C PHE A 36 -2.10 0.15 7.36
N ARG A 37 -3.17 0.93 7.35
CA ARG A 37 -3.93 1.23 6.14
C ARG A 37 -3.87 2.71 5.84
N TYR A 38 -3.69 3.02 4.57
CA TYR A 38 -3.57 4.37 4.08
C TYR A 38 -4.43 4.52 2.84
N ASP A 39 -5.36 5.48 2.85
CA ASP A 39 -6.25 5.70 1.72
C ASP A 39 -5.58 6.55 0.67
N VAL A 40 -5.56 6.05 -0.55
CA VAL A 40 -5.03 6.74 -1.72
C VAL A 40 -6.19 7.20 -2.58
N SER A 41 -6.23 8.51 -2.87
CA SER A 41 -7.21 9.08 -3.80
C SER A 41 -6.50 9.38 -5.10
N PHE A 42 -7.10 8.95 -6.22
CA PHE A 42 -6.54 9.25 -7.53
C PHE A 42 -6.72 10.73 -7.85
N SER A 43 -5.73 11.32 -8.52
CA SER A 43 -5.79 12.72 -8.95
C SER A 43 -6.91 12.97 -9.96
N ARG A 44 -7.35 11.92 -10.65
CA ARG A 44 -8.51 11.93 -11.53
C ARG A 44 -9.15 10.55 -11.52
N PRO A 45 -10.47 10.46 -11.66
CA PRO A 45 -11.13 9.16 -11.61
C PRO A 45 -10.90 8.36 -12.89
N PHE A 46 -10.95 7.04 -12.74
CA PHE A 46 -11.09 6.12 -13.88
C PHE A 46 -12.58 5.95 -14.20
N LEU A 47 -12.89 5.43 -15.37
CA LEU A 47 -14.28 5.11 -15.75
C LEU A 47 -14.83 3.90 -14.99
N ALA A 48 -13.92 3.00 -14.61
CA ALA A 48 -14.23 1.81 -13.84
C ALA A 48 -13.06 1.54 -12.90
N PRO A 49 -13.19 0.67 -11.89
CA PRO A 49 -12.07 0.35 -11.02
C PRO A 49 -10.86 -0.12 -11.83
N PRO A 50 -9.69 0.50 -11.66
CA PRO A 50 -8.49 0.10 -12.39
C PRO A 50 -7.85 -1.16 -11.79
N ILE A 51 -6.86 -1.69 -12.49
CA ILE A 51 -5.92 -2.64 -11.91
C ILE A 51 -4.89 -1.82 -11.15
N VAL A 52 -4.62 -2.20 -9.90
CA VAL A 52 -3.62 -1.53 -9.08
C VAL A 52 -2.55 -2.55 -8.69
N HIS A 53 -1.31 -2.22 -8.99
CA HIS A 53 -0.15 -2.98 -8.57
C HIS A 53 0.67 -2.15 -7.61
N CYS A 54 1.16 -2.76 -6.55
CA CYS A 54 2.03 -2.07 -5.60
C CYS A 54 3.21 -2.94 -5.22
N GLY A 55 4.29 -2.29 -4.83
CA GLY A 55 5.50 -2.97 -4.43
C GLY A 55 6.30 -2.15 -3.44
N ILE A 56 7.11 -2.83 -2.66
CA ILE A 56 7.97 -2.20 -1.67
C ILE A 56 9.23 -1.70 -2.39
N VAL A 57 9.54 -0.42 -2.21
CA VAL A 57 10.73 0.20 -2.78
C VAL A 57 11.69 0.70 -1.71
N GLY A 58 11.29 0.67 -0.45
CA GLY A 58 12.14 1.01 0.68
C GLY A 58 11.60 0.38 1.95
N LEU A 59 12.49 -0.02 2.85
CA LEU A 59 12.09 -0.72 4.06
C LEU A 59 13.10 -0.46 5.15
N ASP A 60 12.61 -0.06 6.31
CA ASP A 60 13.43 0.12 7.52
C ASP A 60 12.85 -0.75 8.64
N VAL A 61 13.57 -1.78 9.00
CA VAL A 61 13.14 -2.77 9.99
C VAL A 61 14.20 -2.98 11.04
N SER A 62 13.78 -3.49 12.20
CA SER A 62 14.70 -3.90 13.23
C SER A 62 15.58 -5.06 12.73
N LYS A 63 16.88 -4.97 13.02
CA LYS A 63 17.85 -6.01 12.64
C LYS A 63 17.72 -7.30 13.44
N ASP A 64 17.02 -7.26 14.56
CA ASP A 64 17.03 -8.35 15.53
C ASP A 64 16.01 -9.45 15.22
N ASP A 65 15.13 -9.21 14.28
CA ASP A 65 14.04 -10.12 13.97
C ASP A 65 14.00 -10.44 12.49
N ASN A 66 13.33 -11.54 12.15
CA ASN A 66 13.07 -11.85 10.74
C ASN A 66 12.19 -10.76 10.13
N VAL A 67 12.42 -10.48 8.85
CA VAL A 67 11.64 -9.50 8.13
C VAL A 67 10.40 -10.18 7.55
N ARG A 68 9.25 -9.75 8.06
CA ARG A 68 7.95 -10.21 7.59
C ARG A 68 7.15 -8.98 7.22
N VAL A 69 6.88 -8.80 5.94
CA VAL A 69 6.14 -7.65 5.47
C VAL A 69 5.43 -7.99 4.18
N ARG A 70 4.24 -7.45 4.04
CA ARG A 70 3.48 -7.58 2.82
C ARG A 70 2.70 -6.30 2.59
N VAL A 71 2.63 -5.86 1.35
CA VAL A 71 1.82 -4.72 0.95
C VAL A 71 0.81 -5.15 -0.08
N ARG A 72 -0.37 -4.54 -0.04
CA ARG A 72 -1.41 -4.84 -1.00
C ARG A 72 -2.33 -3.64 -1.20
N ALA A 73 -2.94 -3.60 -2.38
CA ALA A 73 -3.99 -2.65 -2.68
C ALA A 73 -5.33 -3.33 -2.42
N LYS A 74 -6.20 -2.68 -1.66
CA LYS A 74 -7.51 -3.20 -1.28
C LYS A 74 -8.58 -2.16 -1.59
N ASP A 75 -9.82 -2.63 -1.68
CA ASP A 75 -10.99 -1.75 -1.87
C ASP A 75 -10.80 -0.82 -3.07
N ILE A 76 -10.37 -1.39 -4.18
CA ILE A 76 -10.08 -0.63 -5.39
C ILE A 76 -11.37 -0.13 -6.01
N SER A 77 -11.44 1.17 -6.26
CA SER A 77 -12.58 1.82 -6.90
C SER A 77 -12.08 2.74 -8.02
N ALA A 78 -13.01 3.34 -8.73
CA ALA A 78 -12.67 4.30 -9.77
C ALA A 78 -11.98 5.55 -9.23
N THR A 79 -12.10 5.84 -7.93
CA THR A 79 -11.58 7.08 -7.34
C THR A 79 -10.39 6.89 -6.41
N GLY A 80 -10.06 5.65 -6.06
CA GLY A 80 -8.94 5.39 -5.16
C GLY A 80 -8.89 3.96 -4.67
N PHE A 81 -8.02 3.72 -3.71
CA PHE A 81 -7.87 2.40 -3.08
C PHE A 81 -7.26 2.56 -1.69
N THR A 82 -7.29 1.48 -0.93
CA THR A 82 -6.61 1.42 0.35
C THR A 82 -5.30 0.67 0.19
N LEU A 83 -4.19 1.33 0.56
CA LEU A 83 -2.88 0.71 0.61
C LEU A 83 -2.70 0.12 2.00
N GLU A 84 -2.42 -1.18 2.06
CA GLU A 84 -2.24 -1.87 3.33
C GLU A 84 -0.83 -2.41 3.44
N ALA A 85 -0.16 -2.09 4.54
CA ALA A 85 1.12 -2.70 4.91
C ALA A 85 0.89 -3.57 6.14
N GLU A 86 1.35 -4.81 6.09
CA GLU A 86 1.11 -5.79 7.13
C GLU A 86 2.41 -6.46 7.55
N THR A 87 2.54 -6.69 8.84
CA THR A 87 3.62 -7.51 9.40
C THR A 87 3.03 -8.44 10.47
N TRP A 88 3.82 -9.39 10.94
CA TRP A 88 3.34 -10.35 11.93
C TRP A 88 4.48 -10.84 12.83
N LEU A 89 4.09 -11.49 13.91
CA LEU A 89 4.97 -11.95 14.96
C LEU A 89 5.77 -10.79 15.53
N ASN A 90 7.06 -10.94 15.73
CA ASN A 90 7.88 -9.93 16.42
C ASN A 90 8.65 -9.00 15.46
N THR A 91 8.33 -9.02 14.18
CA THR A 91 8.92 -8.08 13.23
C THR A 91 8.52 -6.65 13.59
N LYS A 92 9.50 -5.75 13.61
CA LYS A 92 9.30 -4.34 13.92
C LYS A 92 9.70 -3.51 12.72
N ILE A 93 8.76 -2.73 12.21
CA ILE A 93 8.94 -1.93 11.01
C ILE A 93 8.82 -0.44 11.36
N TRP A 94 9.86 0.32 11.03
CA TRP A 94 9.90 1.78 11.21
C TRP A 94 9.30 2.49 10.01
N SER A 95 9.55 2.00 8.80
CA SER A 95 9.00 2.59 7.58
C SER A 95 8.92 1.59 6.46
N VAL A 96 7.94 1.82 5.57
CA VAL A 96 7.77 1.09 4.32
C VAL A 96 7.48 2.13 3.24
N GLU A 97 8.35 2.19 2.22
CA GLU A 97 8.04 2.97 1.04
C GLU A 97 7.39 2.07 0.01
N VAL A 98 6.26 2.50 -0.50
CA VAL A 98 5.47 1.71 -1.43
C VAL A 98 5.28 2.49 -2.73
N SER A 99 5.66 1.86 -3.83
CA SER A 99 5.33 2.35 -5.16
C SER A 99 4.03 1.69 -5.61
N TRP A 100 3.13 2.45 -6.20
CA TRP A 100 1.93 1.87 -6.77
C TRP A 100 1.71 2.38 -8.20
N LEU A 101 1.01 1.57 -8.98
CA LEU A 101 0.66 1.86 -10.36
C LEU A 101 -0.78 1.43 -10.58
N ALA A 102 -1.60 2.35 -11.08
CA ALA A 102 -2.98 2.06 -11.45
C ALA A 102 -3.13 2.19 -12.96
N ILE A 103 -3.72 1.18 -13.58
CA ILE A 103 -3.92 1.12 -15.03
C ILE A 103 -5.39 0.84 -15.30
N GLY A 104 -5.99 1.67 -16.12
CA GLY A 104 -7.39 1.47 -16.47
C GLY A 104 -7.87 2.42 -17.54
N THR A 105 -9.15 2.44 -17.71
CA THR A 105 -9.83 3.34 -18.61
C THR A 105 -10.66 4.34 -17.81
#